data_fbb8f8cd7063a30f92890c68a4741be4
#
_entry.id   fbb8f8cd7063a30f92890c68a4741be4
#
_cell.length_a   1.000
_cell.length_b   1.000
_cell.length_c   1.000
_cell.angle_alpha   90.00
_cell.angle_beta   90.00
_cell.angle_gamma   90.00
#
_symmetry.space_group_name_H-M   'P 1'
#
loop_
_entity.id
_entity.type
_entity.pdbx_description
1 polymer ?
#
loop_
_entity_poly.entity_id
_entity_poly.type
_entity_poly.pdbx_seq_one_letter_code
_entity_poly.pdbx_strand_id
1 'polypeptide(L)'
;MQIYRELGEAEAGLAIDACVAELKRRGKVGTVAVGDRHGELIALWRMDGCALPPIVIAQNKVYTSARTRGLSGDLGRTAQKDGSDVHYHGDHRYVGWDGGAAVMREGQCLGAVAVSGLSGEEDIDIANMGVAAILASL
;
A
#
# COMPACT_ATOMS: atom_id res chain seq x y z
N MET A 1 -9.70 -23.34 15.04
CA MET A 1 -9.25 -21.97 15.36
C MET A 1 -8.05 -21.64 14.49
N GLN A 2 -8.06 -20.48 13.86
CA GLN A 2 -6.95 -20.03 13.03
C GLN A 2 -6.15 -18.96 13.77
N ILE A 3 -4.84 -19.01 13.64
CA ILE A 3 -3.91 -18.03 14.23
C ILE A 3 -3.26 -17.27 13.11
N TYR A 4 -3.28 -15.94 13.18
CA TYR A 4 -2.73 -15.05 12.17
C TYR A 4 -1.70 -14.10 12.77
N ARG A 5 -0.70 -13.75 11.96
CA ARG A 5 0.21 -12.65 12.24
C ARG A 5 -0.25 -11.43 11.45
N GLU A 6 0.00 -10.27 11.98
CA GLU A 6 -0.23 -9.01 11.28
C GLU A 6 0.80 -7.97 11.67
N LEU A 7 0.93 -6.94 10.83
CA LEU A 7 1.81 -5.82 11.11
C LEU A 7 1.29 -5.02 12.30
N GLY A 8 2.21 -4.48 13.07
CA GLY A 8 1.95 -3.52 14.12
C GLY A 8 2.60 -2.17 13.84
N GLU A 9 2.57 -1.30 14.84
CA GLU A 9 3.12 0.06 14.73
C GLU A 9 4.63 0.08 14.48
N ALA A 10 5.37 -0.90 15.00
CA ALA A 10 6.82 -0.98 14.82
C ALA A 10 7.19 -1.24 13.35
N GLU A 11 6.56 -2.25 12.74
CA GLU A 11 6.76 -2.56 11.31
C GLU A 11 6.26 -1.43 10.42
N ALA A 12 5.14 -0.80 10.77
CA ALA A 12 4.62 0.34 10.04
C ALA A 12 5.60 1.51 10.04
N GLY A 13 6.24 1.79 11.17
CA GLY A 13 7.29 2.80 11.28
C GLY A 13 8.47 2.55 10.34
N LEU A 14 8.93 1.29 10.26
CA LEU A 14 10.03 0.92 9.35
C LEU A 14 9.68 1.18 7.88
N ALA A 15 8.47 0.84 7.46
CA ALA A 15 8.02 1.09 6.10
C ALA A 15 7.89 2.58 5.79
N ILE A 16 7.30 3.36 6.71
CA ILE A 16 7.21 4.82 6.57
C ILE A 16 8.60 5.42 6.39
N ASP A 17 9.54 5.08 7.26
CA ASP A 17 10.90 5.62 7.22
C ASP A 17 11.61 5.30 5.90
N ALA A 18 11.51 4.05 5.43
CA ALA A 18 12.11 3.63 4.16
C ALA A 18 11.51 4.37 2.96
N CYS A 19 10.18 4.45 2.88
CA CYS A 19 9.49 5.12 1.78
C CYS A 19 9.76 6.63 1.78
N VAL A 20 9.69 7.29 2.93
CA VAL A 20 9.93 8.74 3.07
C VAL A 20 11.38 9.07 2.72
N ALA A 21 12.36 8.26 3.17
CA ALA A 21 13.76 8.45 2.81
C ALA A 21 13.96 8.37 1.29
N GLU A 22 13.34 7.42 0.61
CA GLU A 22 13.44 7.27 -0.85
C GLU A 22 12.75 8.42 -1.59
N LEU A 23 11.58 8.86 -1.13
CA LEU A 23 10.91 10.04 -1.70
C LEU A 23 11.80 11.28 -1.60
N LYS A 24 12.42 11.51 -0.45
CA LYS A 24 13.36 12.61 -0.26
C LYS A 24 14.58 12.49 -1.16
N ARG A 25 15.15 11.29 -1.28
CA ARG A 25 16.30 11.04 -2.16
C ARG A 25 15.98 11.37 -3.62
N ARG A 26 14.75 11.09 -4.07
CA ARG A 26 14.28 11.41 -5.43
C ARG A 26 13.89 12.88 -5.61
N GLY A 27 13.88 13.68 -4.54
CA GLY A 27 13.34 15.06 -4.59
C GLY A 27 11.84 15.11 -4.85
N LYS A 28 11.11 14.09 -4.42
CA LYS A 28 9.66 13.93 -4.60
C LYS A 28 8.94 14.02 -3.25
N VAL A 29 7.64 14.30 -3.31
CA VAL A 29 6.74 14.27 -2.15
C VAL A 29 5.57 13.35 -2.43
N GLY A 30 5.07 12.73 -1.38
CA GLY A 30 3.94 11.82 -1.49
C GLY A 30 3.31 11.53 -0.13
N THR A 31 2.32 10.67 -0.15
CA THR A 31 1.69 10.10 1.05
C THR A 31 2.03 8.62 1.11
N VAL A 32 2.47 8.17 2.28
CA VAL A 32 2.77 6.77 2.57
C VAL A 32 1.75 6.27 3.59
N ALA A 33 1.15 5.12 3.33
CA ALA A 33 0.22 4.47 4.26
C ALA A 33 0.64 3.03 4.50
N VAL A 34 0.40 2.56 5.72
CA VAL A 34 0.61 1.16 6.12
C VAL A 34 -0.63 0.67 6.85
N GLY A 35 -1.08 -0.51 6.53
CA GLY A 35 -2.24 -1.13 7.16
C GLY A 35 -1.99 -2.58 7.56
N ASP A 36 -2.89 -3.07 8.41
CA ASP A 36 -2.88 -4.42 8.91
C ASP A 36 -3.29 -5.46 7.85
N ARG A 37 -3.42 -6.73 8.24
CA ARG A 37 -3.80 -7.82 7.35
C ARG A 37 -5.19 -7.68 6.71
N HIS A 38 -6.05 -6.84 7.28
CA HIS A 38 -7.39 -6.52 6.77
C HIS A 38 -7.41 -5.25 5.91
N GLY A 39 -6.27 -4.54 5.85
CA GLY A 39 -6.15 -3.27 5.15
C GLY A 39 -6.62 -2.06 5.96
N GLU A 40 -6.85 -2.23 7.26
CA GLU A 40 -7.16 -1.10 8.12
C GLU A 40 -5.88 -0.33 8.47
N LEU A 41 -6.01 0.99 8.52
CA LEU A 41 -4.87 1.90 8.66
C LEU A 41 -4.17 1.72 10.01
N ILE A 42 -2.84 1.53 9.99
CA ILE A 42 -1.98 1.59 11.17
C ILE A 42 -1.27 2.95 11.24
N ALA A 43 -0.67 3.38 10.11
CA ALA A 43 0.08 4.62 10.04
C ALA A 43 -0.05 5.28 8.68
N LEU A 44 -0.04 6.61 8.69
CA LEU A 44 -0.03 7.44 7.49
C LEU A 44 0.95 8.59 7.68
N TRP A 45 1.77 8.83 6.66
CA TRP A 45 2.66 9.97 6.61
C TRP A 45 2.39 10.79 5.35
N ARG A 46 1.90 12.01 5.52
CA ARG A 46 1.78 12.97 4.43
C ARG A 46 2.95 13.93 4.48
N MET A 47 3.77 13.94 3.43
CA MET A 47 4.86 14.90 3.32
C MET A 47 4.34 16.30 3.03
N ASP A 48 5.08 17.29 3.51
CA ASP A 48 4.78 18.69 3.19
C ASP A 48 4.82 18.92 1.67
N GLY A 49 3.82 19.63 1.16
CA GLY A 49 3.69 19.89 -0.27
C GLY A 49 3.00 18.79 -1.07
N CYS A 50 2.66 17.65 -0.45
CA CYS A 50 1.88 16.62 -1.11
C CYS A 50 0.46 17.12 -1.43
N ALA A 51 -0.04 16.80 -2.63
CA ALA A 51 -1.42 17.09 -3.01
C ALA A 51 -2.42 16.37 -2.10
N LEU A 52 -3.68 16.83 -2.09
CA LEU A 52 -4.71 16.26 -1.20
C LEU A 52 -5.24 14.88 -1.65
N PRO A 53 -5.50 14.61 -2.95
CA PRO A 53 -6.04 13.31 -3.36
C PRO A 53 -5.22 12.10 -2.90
N PRO A 54 -3.88 12.11 -2.90
CA PRO A 54 -3.07 11.01 -2.42
C PRO A 54 -3.33 10.56 -0.97
N ILE A 55 -3.89 11.41 -0.12
CA ILE A 55 -4.14 11.08 1.29
C ILE A 55 -5.10 9.90 1.42
N VAL A 56 -6.25 9.95 0.74
CA VAL A 56 -7.22 8.85 0.78
C VAL A 56 -6.83 7.74 -0.19
N ILE A 57 -6.22 8.09 -1.32
CA ILE A 57 -5.81 7.09 -2.33
C ILE A 57 -4.76 6.14 -1.74
N ALA A 58 -3.78 6.62 -0.99
CA ALA A 58 -2.79 5.76 -0.33
C ALA A 58 -3.47 4.76 0.63
N GLN A 59 -4.44 5.21 1.42
CA GLN A 59 -5.20 4.34 2.31
C GLN A 59 -6.00 3.28 1.54
N ASN A 60 -6.62 3.67 0.43
CA ASN A 60 -7.39 2.75 -0.42
C ASN A 60 -6.48 1.74 -1.13
N LYS A 61 -5.28 2.13 -1.52
CA LYS A 61 -4.27 1.20 -2.06
C LYS A 61 -3.87 0.16 -1.01
N VAL A 62 -3.65 0.56 0.23
CA VAL A 62 -3.39 -0.36 1.36
C VAL A 62 -4.55 -1.34 1.53
N TYR A 63 -5.76 -0.82 1.62
CA TYR A 63 -6.98 -1.62 1.77
C TYR A 63 -7.12 -2.66 0.66
N THR A 64 -6.93 -2.22 -0.58
CA THR A 64 -6.99 -3.10 -1.76
C THR A 64 -5.91 -4.17 -1.71
N SER A 65 -4.65 -3.79 -1.49
CA SER A 65 -3.52 -4.73 -1.51
C SER A 65 -3.60 -5.78 -0.42
N ALA A 66 -3.94 -5.41 0.80
CA ALA A 66 -4.07 -6.36 1.90
C ALA A 66 -5.18 -7.39 1.64
N ARG A 67 -6.34 -6.94 1.16
CA ARG A 67 -7.50 -7.81 0.92
C ARG A 67 -7.37 -8.68 -0.31
N THR A 68 -6.72 -8.18 -1.37
CA THR A 68 -6.44 -8.97 -2.59
C THR A 68 -5.13 -9.76 -2.49
N ARG A 69 -4.33 -9.52 -1.45
CA ARG A 69 -3.03 -10.17 -1.18
C ARG A 69 -2.03 -9.97 -2.31
N GLY A 70 -1.99 -8.77 -2.89
CA GLY A 70 -1.14 -8.49 -4.05
C GLY A 70 -0.89 -7.00 -4.26
N LEU A 71 -0.68 -6.64 -5.51
CA LEU A 71 -0.53 -5.24 -5.92
C LEU A 71 -1.91 -4.61 -6.12
N SER A 72 -2.10 -3.38 -5.65
CA SER A 72 -3.37 -2.67 -5.85
C SER A 72 -3.72 -2.48 -7.33
N GLY A 73 -2.70 -2.24 -8.18
CA GLY A 73 -2.89 -2.08 -9.62
C GLY A 73 -3.36 -3.34 -10.36
N ASP A 74 -3.15 -4.54 -9.79
CA ASP A 74 -3.63 -5.79 -10.40
C ASP A 74 -5.16 -5.82 -10.50
N LEU A 75 -5.87 -5.25 -9.53
CA LEU A 75 -7.33 -5.13 -9.57
C LEU A 75 -7.78 -4.27 -10.75
N GLY A 76 -7.10 -3.14 -10.98
CA GLY A 76 -7.39 -2.28 -12.13
C GLY A 76 -7.08 -2.93 -13.46
N ARG A 77 -5.96 -3.63 -13.57
CA ARG A 77 -5.58 -4.38 -14.79
C ARG A 77 -6.58 -5.48 -15.10
N THR A 78 -7.03 -6.23 -14.10
CA THR A 78 -8.06 -7.24 -14.27
C THR A 78 -9.38 -6.62 -14.74
N ALA A 79 -9.81 -5.51 -14.14
CA ALA A 79 -11.02 -4.80 -14.52
C ALA A 79 -10.96 -4.34 -15.99
N GLN A 80 -9.84 -3.79 -16.43
CA GLN A 80 -9.65 -3.38 -17.83
C GLN A 80 -9.68 -4.57 -18.78
N LYS A 81 -9.03 -5.67 -18.43
CA LYS A 81 -8.96 -6.88 -19.26
C LYS A 81 -10.32 -7.55 -19.42
N ASP A 82 -11.09 -7.66 -18.35
CA ASP A 82 -12.35 -8.39 -18.31
C ASP A 82 -13.55 -7.49 -18.63
N GLY A 83 -13.34 -6.17 -18.74
CA GLY A 83 -14.44 -5.21 -18.88
C GLY A 83 -15.31 -5.12 -17.63
N SER A 84 -14.80 -5.57 -16.47
CA SER A 84 -15.46 -5.47 -15.19
C SER A 84 -15.21 -4.11 -14.53
N ASP A 85 -15.94 -3.82 -13.47
CA ASP A 85 -15.79 -2.60 -12.69
C ASP A 85 -15.21 -2.93 -11.30
N VAL A 86 -14.24 -2.15 -10.85
CA VAL A 86 -13.67 -2.26 -9.49
C VAL A 86 -14.77 -2.15 -8.43
N HIS A 87 -15.80 -1.36 -8.67
CA HIS A 87 -16.95 -1.20 -7.77
C HIS A 87 -17.79 -2.48 -7.58
N TYR A 88 -17.62 -3.49 -8.44
CA TYR A 88 -18.29 -4.79 -8.25
C TYR A 88 -17.86 -5.51 -6.97
N HIS A 89 -16.77 -5.08 -6.34
CA HIS A 89 -16.36 -5.55 -5.01
C HIS A 89 -17.30 -5.06 -3.89
N GLY A 90 -18.22 -4.13 -4.18
CA GLY A 90 -19.23 -3.65 -3.23
C GLY A 90 -18.70 -2.70 -2.15
N ASP A 91 -17.48 -2.22 -2.28
CA ASP A 91 -16.84 -1.30 -1.32
C ASP A 91 -16.03 -0.25 -2.07
N HIS A 92 -16.32 1.03 -1.82
CA HIS A 92 -15.67 2.16 -2.49
C HIS A 92 -14.19 2.33 -2.14
N ARG A 93 -13.70 1.62 -1.12
CA ARG A 93 -12.28 1.65 -0.75
C ARG A 93 -11.39 0.86 -1.72
N TYR A 94 -11.95 -0.06 -2.50
CA TYR A 94 -11.17 -0.71 -3.55
C TYR A 94 -10.76 0.28 -4.63
N VAL A 95 -9.49 0.22 -5.04
CA VAL A 95 -8.92 1.10 -6.07
C VAL A 95 -8.03 0.30 -7.02
N GLY A 96 -8.03 0.70 -8.29
CA GLY A 96 -7.23 0.02 -9.33
C GLY A 96 -5.89 0.67 -9.66
N TRP A 97 -5.47 1.70 -8.91
CA TRP A 97 -4.19 2.36 -9.11
C TRP A 97 -3.01 1.53 -8.58
N ASP A 98 -1.89 1.54 -9.29
CA ASP A 98 -0.63 1.04 -8.75
C ASP A 98 -0.14 1.89 -7.59
N GLY A 99 0.64 1.27 -6.71
CA GLY A 99 1.28 1.94 -5.58
C GLY A 99 1.04 1.25 -4.24
N GLY A 100 0.16 0.25 -4.17
CA GLY A 100 -0.02 -0.60 -3.01
C GLY A 100 0.56 -1.99 -3.21
N ALA A 101 1.23 -2.53 -2.19
CA ALA A 101 1.82 -3.86 -2.19
C ALA A 101 1.52 -4.58 -0.87
N ALA A 102 1.04 -5.81 -0.96
CA ALA A 102 0.84 -6.66 0.21
C ALA A 102 2.19 -7.13 0.77
N VAL A 103 2.29 -7.16 2.09
CA VAL A 103 3.41 -7.76 2.80
C VAL A 103 3.08 -9.24 3.02
N MET A 104 3.67 -10.09 2.20
CA MET A 104 3.42 -11.53 2.23
C MET A 104 4.58 -12.26 2.88
N ARG A 105 4.30 -13.20 3.77
CA ARG A 105 5.30 -14.08 4.37
C ARG A 105 4.68 -15.46 4.62
N GLU A 106 5.36 -16.51 4.14
CA GLU A 106 4.93 -17.90 4.34
C GLU A 106 3.47 -18.14 3.94
N GLY A 107 3.02 -17.52 2.84
CA GLY A 107 1.65 -17.64 2.34
C GLY A 107 0.60 -16.81 3.11
N GLN A 108 1.02 -16.09 4.14
CA GLN A 108 0.12 -15.21 4.90
C GLN A 108 0.31 -13.75 4.50
N CYS A 109 -0.80 -13.02 4.40
CA CYS A 109 -0.76 -11.56 4.29
C CYS A 109 -0.67 -10.97 5.69
N LEU A 110 0.40 -10.23 5.94
CA LEU A 110 0.64 -9.55 7.22
C LEU A 110 0.05 -8.14 7.25
N GLY A 111 -0.13 -7.55 6.10
CA GLY A 111 -0.60 -6.18 5.90
C GLY A 111 -0.21 -5.67 4.52
N ALA A 112 -0.20 -4.36 4.35
CA ALA A 112 0.21 -3.74 3.10
C ALA A 112 0.86 -2.38 3.32
N VAL A 113 1.68 -1.98 2.35
CA VAL A 113 2.31 -0.65 2.26
C VAL A 113 1.85 0.00 0.96
N ALA A 114 1.58 1.29 0.98
CA ALA A 114 1.23 2.02 -0.21
C ALA A 114 1.87 3.41 -0.24
N VAL A 115 2.16 3.85 -1.46
CA VAL A 115 2.58 5.21 -1.77
C VAL A 115 1.62 5.80 -2.79
N SER A 116 1.30 7.07 -2.66
CA SER A 116 0.49 7.82 -3.61
C SER A 116 1.01 9.24 -3.75
N GLY A 117 0.94 9.79 -4.97
CA GLY A 117 1.34 11.15 -5.28
C GLY A 117 2.30 11.28 -6.46
N LEU A 118 2.84 10.16 -6.97
CA LEU A 118 3.71 10.11 -8.14
C LEU A 118 3.00 9.33 -9.27
N SER A 119 3.76 8.88 -10.27
CA SER A 119 3.22 7.90 -11.23
C SER A 119 2.98 6.56 -10.54
N GLY A 120 2.09 5.73 -11.09
CA GLY A 120 1.83 4.40 -10.53
C GLY A 120 3.10 3.54 -10.47
N GLU A 121 3.96 3.63 -11.48
CA GLU A 121 5.25 2.93 -11.53
C GLU A 121 6.19 3.38 -10.39
N GLU A 122 6.31 4.68 -10.18
CA GLU A 122 7.13 5.21 -9.08
C GLU A 122 6.53 4.88 -7.71
N ASP A 123 5.22 5.02 -7.57
CA ASP A 123 4.51 4.72 -6.33
C ASP A 123 4.76 3.27 -5.88
N ILE A 124 4.60 2.30 -6.79
CA ILE A 124 4.80 0.89 -6.46
C ILE A 124 6.27 0.54 -6.19
N ASP A 125 7.18 1.16 -6.92
CA ASP A 125 8.61 0.97 -6.72
C ASP A 125 9.02 1.37 -5.29
N ILE A 126 8.55 2.52 -4.83
CA ILE A 126 8.83 3.01 -3.48
C ILE A 126 8.09 2.18 -2.41
N ALA A 127 6.83 1.81 -2.65
CA ALA A 127 6.08 0.97 -1.73
C ALA A 127 6.78 -0.39 -1.49
N ASN A 128 7.36 -0.97 -2.54
CA ASN A 128 8.14 -2.21 -2.43
C ASN A 128 9.39 -2.06 -1.55
N MET A 129 9.98 -0.88 -1.48
CA MET A 129 11.08 -0.62 -0.53
C MET A 129 10.60 -0.66 0.91
N GLY A 130 9.40 -0.15 1.18
CA GLY A 130 8.75 -0.27 2.49
C GLY A 130 8.45 -1.72 2.86
N VAL A 131 7.93 -2.51 1.91
CA VAL A 131 7.71 -3.96 2.08
C VAL A 131 9.02 -4.67 2.40
N ALA A 132 10.09 -4.38 1.65
CA ALA A 132 11.41 -4.97 1.88
C ALA A 132 11.97 -4.63 3.27
N ALA A 133 11.80 -3.39 3.73
CA ALA A 133 12.23 -2.98 5.07
C ALA A 133 11.51 -3.75 6.17
N ILE A 134 10.20 -3.98 6.02
CA ILE A 134 9.43 -4.82 6.95
C ILE A 134 9.97 -6.26 6.93
N LEU A 135 10.03 -6.87 5.75
CA LEU A 135 10.44 -8.28 5.64
C LEU A 135 11.85 -8.54 6.17
N ALA A 136 12.76 -7.57 6.03
CA ALA A 136 14.11 -7.67 6.58
C ALA A 136 14.15 -7.64 8.11
N SER A 137 13.11 -7.12 8.77
CA SER A 137 13.02 -7.03 10.23
C SER A 137 12.41 -8.25 10.92
N LEU A 138 11.82 -9.14 10.15
CA LEU A 138 11.04 -10.28 10.68
C LEU A 138 11.88 -11.53 10.93
#